data_df9aa03d85816e462d7c70a89310b249
#
_entry.id   df9aa03d85816e462d7c70a89310b249
#
_cell.length_a   1.000
_cell.length_b   1.000
_cell.length_c   1.000
_cell.angle_alpha   90.00
_cell.angle_beta   90.00
_cell.angle_gamma   90.00
#
_symmetry.space_group_name_H-M   'P 1'
#
loop_
_entity.id
_entity.type
_entity.pdbx_description
1 polymer ?
#
loop_
_entity_poly.entity_id
_entity_poly.type
_entity_poly.pdbx_seq_one_letter_code
_entity_poly.pdbx_strand_id
1 'polypeptide(L)'
;MSAAESAARSDSERELTDDEKHLAKLGYSQELNRSWSGFSNFAISFSIISILAGCFTNFGAGFNNGGPISISWSWPILGLFILIIGFTMSELVSAYPTSGGIYWWASKLGGPMAGFFTGWLNLIGLVAVTAGVGYGCATFIDLTISTWSTSFAEGYSLTRVFLIFVVVLVLGETLLPTVDMSRAESGIQTWLADIRSKARYQRLGVRA
;
A
#
# COMPACT_ATOMS: atom_id res chain seq x y z
N MET A 1 39.82 7.32 20.63
CA MET A 1 38.36 7.14 20.62
C MET A 1 37.94 7.12 19.14
N SER A 2 37.45 5.98 18.66
CA SER A 2 37.08 5.80 17.24
C SER A 2 35.77 6.57 16.94
N ALA A 3 35.61 7.06 15.70
CA ALA A 3 34.37 7.70 15.24
C ALA A 3 33.13 6.80 15.44
N ALA A 4 33.32 5.47 15.40
CA ALA A 4 32.29 4.49 15.70
C ALA A 4 31.86 4.49 17.17
N GLU A 5 32.78 4.74 18.09
CA GLU A 5 32.53 4.81 19.54
C GLU A 5 31.82 6.11 19.94
N SER A 6 32.11 7.21 19.24
CA SER A 6 31.42 8.49 19.38
C SER A 6 29.98 8.41 18.85
N ALA A 7 29.75 7.74 17.71
CA ALA A 7 28.41 7.54 17.14
C ALA A 7 27.54 6.62 18.02
N ALA A 8 28.12 5.55 18.57
CA ALA A 8 27.39 4.64 19.48
C ALA A 8 27.04 5.31 20.82
N ARG A 9 27.84 6.29 21.26
CA ARG A 9 27.57 7.05 22.49
C ARG A 9 26.49 8.12 22.27
N SER A 10 26.47 8.77 21.11
CA SER A 10 25.41 9.73 20.73
C SER A 10 24.06 9.04 20.54
N ASP A 11 24.05 7.80 20.06
CA ASP A 11 22.81 7.01 19.93
C ASP A 11 22.27 6.51 21.28
N SER A 12 23.15 6.24 22.26
CA SER A 12 22.74 5.81 23.60
C SER A 12 22.24 6.96 24.49
N GLU A 13 22.62 8.19 24.18
CA GLU A 13 22.21 9.42 24.90
C GLU A 13 20.98 10.10 24.24
N ARG A 14 20.55 9.61 23.08
CA ARG A 14 19.36 10.14 22.40
C ARG A 14 18.10 9.76 23.18
N GLU A 15 17.41 10.74 23.74
CA GLU A 15 16.09 10.49 24.33
C GLU A 15 15.15 9.90 23.29
N LEU A 16 14.58 8.72 23.59
CA LEU A 16 13.59 8.07 22.76
C LEU A 16 12.40 9.00 22.57
N THR A 17 11.94 9.13 21.34
CA THR A 17 10.69 9.85 21.06
C THR A 17 9.50 9.15 21.71
N ASP A 18 8.40 9.84 21.92
CA ASP A 18 7.22 9.26 22.55
C ASP A 18 6.66 8.08 21.75
N ASP A 19 6.81 8.12 20.43
CA ASP A 19 6.47 7.01 19.54
C ASP A 19 7.38 5.80 19.74
N GLU A 20 8.67 6.00 19.88
CA GLU A 20 9.64 4.92 20.17
C GLU A 20 9.36 4.28 21.52
N LYS A 21 9.03 5.08 22.53
CA LYS A 21 8.60 4.59 23.84
C LYS A 21 7.32 3.77 23.78
N HIS A 22 6.36 4.19 22.94
CA HIS A 22 5.11 3.47 22.75
C HIS A 22 5.32 2.13 22.04
N LEU A 23 6.10 2.11 20.96
CA LEU A 23 6.46 0.87 20.25
C LEU A 23 7.26 -0.09 21.14
N ALA A 24 8.18 0.42 21.95
CA ALA A 24 8.95 -0.38 22.89
C ALA A 24 8.06 -1.07 23.93
N LYS A 25 7.00 -0.41 24.41
CA LYS A 25 6.00 -1.04 25.30
C LYS A 25 5.23 -2.17 24.63
N LEU A 26 5.08 -2.13 23.30
CA LEU A 26 4.46 -3.19 22.50
C LEU A 26 5.45 -4.30 22.13
N GLY A 27 6.73 -4.17 22.50
CA GLY A 27 7.80 -5.14 22.20
C GLY A 27 8.42 -4.98 20.81
N TYR A 28 8.25 -3.83 20.17
CA TYR A 28 8.79 -3.53 18.84
C TYR A 28 9.80 -2.38 18.88
N SER A 29 10.85 -2.49 18.05
CA SER A 29 11.75 -1.37 17.76
C SER A 29 11.22 -0.55 16.59
N GLN A 30 11.45 0.75 16.60
CA GLN A 30 11.11 1.60 15.46
C GLN A 30 12.16 1.43 14.36
N GLU A 31 11.79 0.73 13.29
CA GLU A 31 12.66 0.49 12.14
C GLU A 31 12.30 1.41 10.95
N LEU A 32 11.10 1.97 10.93
CA LEU A 32 10.61 2.81 9.85
C LEU A 32 10.94 4.28 10.09
N ASN A 33 11.54 4.92 9.09
CA ASN A 33 11.81 6.36 9.13
C ASN A 33 10.52 7.14 8.84
N ARG A 34 10.05 7.94 9.79
CA ARG A 34 8.88 8.81 9.66
C ARG A 34 9.26 10.15 9.02
N SER A 35 9.67 10.13 7.75
CA SER A 35 10.06 11.33 6.99
C SER A 35 8.90 11.99 6.22
N TRP A 36 7.74 11.34 6.13
CA TRP A 36 6.63 11.83 5.33
C TRP A 36 5.79 12.85 6.07
N SER A 37 5.53 13.98 5.41
CA SER A 37 4.58 14.99 5.91
C SER A 37 3.14 14.50 5.78
N GLY A 38 2.20 15.08 6.54
CA GLY A 38 0.78 14.79 6.42
C GLY A 38 0.25 14.97 4.99
N PHE A 39 0.72 16.00 4.28
CA PHE A 39 0.35 16.22 2.87
C PHE A 39 0.88 15.13 1.94
N SER A 40 2.14 14.69 2.12
CA SER A 40 2.71 13.60 1.31
C SER A 40 1.94 12.31 1.51
N ASN A 41 1.58 12.00 2.76
CA ASN A 41 0.78 10.82 3.09
C ASN A 41 -0.63 10.88 2.47
N PHE A 42 -1.29 12.04 2.56
CA PHE A 42 -2.57 12.28 1.89
C PHE A 42 -2.46 12.12 0.37
N ALA A 43 -1.46 12.74 -0.27
CA ALA A 43 -1.28 12.70 -1.72
C ALA A 43 -1.07 11.27 -2.25
N ILE A 44 -0.26 10.46 -1.55
CA ILE A 44 -0.03 9.06 -1.91
C ILE A 44 -1.30 8.23 -1.71
N SER A 45 -1.99 8.39 -0.58
CA SER A 45 -3.25 7.68 -0.33
C SER A 45 -4.30 8.03 -1.38
N PHE A 46 -4.42 9.30 -1.75
CA PHE A 46 -5.32 9.77 -2.79
C PHE A 46 -4.99 9.18 -4.17
N SER A 47 -3.69 9.07 -4.50
CA SER A 47 -3.24 8.47 -5.75
C SER A 47 -3.53 6.96 -5.82
N ILE A 48 -3.35 6.23 -4.72
CA ILE A 48 -3.61 4.78 -4.65
C ILE A 48 -5.09 4.47 -4.81
N ILE A 49 -6.00 5.30 -4.28
CA ILE A 49 -7.45 5.13 -4.41
C ILE A 49 -7.89 5.17 -5.89
N SER A 50 -7.13 5.87 -6.74
CA SER A 50 -7.39 5.95 -8.19
C SER A 50 -8.84 6.28 -8.52
N ILE A 51 -9.32 7.42 -8.00
CA ILE A 51 -10.73 7.86 -8.10
C ILE A 51 -11.23 7.82 -9.55
N LEU A 52 -10.40 8.24 -10.51
CA LEU A 52 -10.78 8.24 -11.92
C LEU A 52 -11.05 6.81 -12.43
N ALA A 53 -10.13 5.88 -12.21
CA ALA A 53 -10.30 4.50 -12.67
C ALA A 53 -11.50 3.83 -11.98
N GLY A 54 -11.65 3.96 -10.66
CA GLY A 54 -12.75 3.36 -9.92
C GLY A 54 -14.12 3.95 -10.28
N CYS A 55 -14.21 5.27 -10.40
CA CYS A 55 -15.46 5.96 -10.71
C CYS A 55 -15.92 5.68 -12.15
N PHE A 56 -15.05 5.89 -13.13
CA PHE A 56 -15.46 5.78 -14.54
C PHE A 56 -15.72 4.34 -14.98
N THR A 57 -14.93 3.38 -14.54
CA THR A 57 -15.14 1.97 -14.91
C THR A 57 -16.43 1.39 -14.34
N ASN A 58 -16.83 1.81 -13.14
CA ASN A 58 -18.02 1.29 -12.47
C ASN A 58 -19.28 2.13 -12.72
N PHE A 59 -19.15 3.36 -13.25
CA PHE A 59 -20.27 4.27 -13.47
C PHE A 59 -21.35 3.65 -14.37
N GLY A 60 -20.94 3.07 -15.50
CA GLY A 60 -21.86 2.44 -16.45
C GLY A 60 -22.62 1.27 -15.82
N ALA A 61 -21.95 0.43 -15.04
CA ALA A 61 -22.60 -0.67 -14.35
C ALA A 61 -23.59 -0.16 -13.29
N GLY A 62 -23.22 0.84 -12.50
CA GLY A 62 -24.11 1.45 -11.51
C GLY A 62 -25.33 2.12 -12.14
N PHE A 63 -25.12 2.89 -13.23
CA PHE A 63 -26.20 3.59 -13.92
C PHE A 63 -27.17 2.64 -14.64
N ASN A 64 -26.65 1.63 -15.34
CA ASN A 64 -27.48 0.68 -16.08
C ASN A 64 -28.31 -0.24 -15.17
N ASN A 65 -27.82 -0.59 -13.99
CA ASN A 65 -28.52 -1.49 -13.07
C ASN A 65 -29.43 -0.75 -12.06
N GLY A 66 -29.07 0.45 -11.66
CA GLY A 66 -29.79 1.18 -10.62
C GLY A 66 -30.29 2.58 -11.02
N GLY A 67 -30.00 3.00 -12.25
CA GLY A 67 -30.41 4.31 -12.76
C GLY A 67 -29.75 5.50 -12.04
N PRO A 68 -30.23 6.73 -12.29
CA PRO A 68 -29.69 7.97 -11.70
C PRO A 68 -29.74 7.99 -10.18
N ILE A 69 -30.75 7.36 -9.57
CA ILE A 69 -30.92 7.28 -8.11
C ILE A 69 -29.76 6.50 -7.48
N SER A 70 -29.37 5.40 -8.09
CA SER A 70 -28.23 4.59 -7.63
C SER A 70 -26.95 5.43 -7.54
N ILE A 71 -26.67 6.21 -8.56
CA ILE A 71 -25.46 7.06 -8.57
C ILE A 71 -25.57 8.21 -7.56
N SER A 72 -26.72 8.89 -7.51
CA SER A 72 -26.87 10.10 -6.69
C SER A 72 -26.92 9.82 -5.20
N TRP A 73 -27.55 8.72 -4.77
CA TRP A 73 -27.75 8.42 -3.35
C TRP A 73 -26.78 7.37 -2.80
N SER A 74 -26.39 6.39 -3.60
CA SER A 74 -25.48 5.35 -3.09
C SER A 74 -24.12 5.90 -2.71
N TRP A 75 -23.60 6.88 -3.46
CA TRP A 75 -22.28 7.47 -3.16
C TRP A 75 -22.23 8.20 -1.82
N PRO A 76 -23.14 9.14 -1.51
CA PRO A 76 -23.13 9.78 -0.20
C PRO A 76 -23.35 8.80 0.95
N ILE A 77 -24.27 7.84 0.79
CA ILE A 77 -24.59 6.85 1.83
C ILE A 77 -23.38 5.93 2.06
N LEU A 78 -22.82 5.35 1.01
CA LEU A 78 -21.63 4.51 1.13
C LEU A 78 -20.42 5.30 1.62
N GLY A 79 -20.25 6.54 1.18
CA GLY A 79 -19.22 7.44 1.66
C GLY A 79 -19.29 7.66 3.17
N LEU A 80 -20.48 7.83 3.72
CA LEU A 80 -20.70 7.95 5.16
C LEU A 80 -20.29 6.67 5.91
N PHE A 81 -20.69 5.49 5.41
CA PHE A 81 -20.27 4.21 6.00
C PHE A 81 -18.75 4.02 5.97
N ILE A 82 -18.11 4.32 4.85
CA ILE A 82 -16.65 4.23 4.70
C ILE A 82 -15.96 5.21 5.66
N LEU A 83 -16.52 6.39 5.87
CA LEU A 83 -15.98 7.38 6.81
C LEU A 83 -16.03 6.87 8.25
N ILE A 84 -17.12 6.23 8.67
CA ILE A 84 -17.22 5.60 9.99
C ILE A 84 -16.16 4.50 10.17
N ILE A 85 -16.00 3.63 9.16
CA ILE A 85 -14.96 2.59 9.17
C ILE A 85 -13.57 3.25 9.23
N GLY A 86 -13.35 4.33 8.49
CA GLY A 86 -12.10 5.08 8.49
C GLY A 86 -11.74 5.64 9.88
N PHE A 87 -12.69 6.17 10.62
CA PHE A 87 -12.47 6.61 12.00
C PHE A 87 -12.06 5.46 12.92
N THR A 88 -12.75 4.32 12.85
CA THR A 88 -12.38 3.12 13.62
C THR A 88 -10.98 2.63 13.29
N MET A 89 -10.63 2.61 11.99
CA MET A 89 -9.27 2.25 11.55
C MET A 89 -8.22 3.26 12.03
N SER A 90 -8.54 4.55 12.08
CA SER A 90 -7.65 5.59 12.60
C SER A 90 -7.32 5.37 14.08
N GLU A 91 -8.29 4.97 14.91
CA GLU A 91 -8.05 4.60 16.30
C GLU A 91 -7.10 3.39 16.41
N LEU A 92 -7.32 2.36 15.58
CA LEU A 92 -6.47 1.17 15.57
C LEU A 92 -5.02 1.50 15.15
N VAL A 93 -4.83 2.34 14.14
CA VAL A 93 -3.49 2.80 13.71
C VAL A 93 -2.80 3.59 14.82
N SER A 94 -3.54 4.42 15.55
CA SER A 94 -3.01 5.18 16.67
C SER A 94 -2.60 4.30 17.84
N ALA A 95 -3.43 3.28 18.16
CA ALA A 95 -3.14 2.34 19.25
C ALA A 95 -2.03 1.34 18.91
N TYR A 96 -1.95 0.93 17.64
CA TYR A 96 -1.02 -0.09 17.17
C TYR A 96 -0.33 0.33 15.85
N PRO A 97 0.64 1.24 15.92
CA PRO A 97 1.33 1.78 14.74
C PRO A 97 2.36 0.78 14.18
N THR A 98 1.92 -0.42 13.80
CA THR A 98 2.76 -1.48 13.28
C THR A 98 2.66 -1.61 11.76
N SER A 99 3.74 -2.03 11.09
CA SER A 99 3.78 -2.24 9.64
C SER A 99 2.91 -3.39 9.13
N GLY A 100 2.47 -4.28 10.01
CA GLY A 100 1.61 -5.42 9.68
C GLY A 100 0.15 -5.06 9.35
N GLY A 101 -0.27 -3.82 9.62
CA GLY A 101 -1.59 -3.30 9.27
C GLY A 101 -2.74 -4.20 9.73
N ILE A 102 -3.73 -4.34 8.86
CA ILE A 102 -4.98 -5.07 9.14
C ILE A 102 -4.74 -6.52 9.58
N TYR A 103 -3.77 -7.21 8.98
CA TYR A 103 -3.41 -8.58 9.34
C TYR A 103 -2.98 -8.67 10.81
N TRP A 104 -2.10 -7.77 11.24
CA TRP A 104 -1.57 -7.77 12.59
C TRP A 104 -2.65 -7.43 13.63
N TRP A 105 -3.48 -6.43 13.34
CA TRP A 105 -4.60 -6.04 14.22
C TRP A 105 -5.61 -7.18 14.38
N ALA A 106 -6.00 -7.82 13.27
CA ALA A 106 -6.90 -8.97 13.32
C ALA A 106 -6.31 -10.14 14.13
N SER A 107 -5.01 -10.39 13.98
CA SER A 107 -4.31 -11.43 14.73
C SER A 107 -4.25 -11.14 16.24
N LYS A 108 -4.02 -9.88 16.62
CA LYS A 108 -3.97 -9.46 18.02
C LYS A 108 -5.34 -9.41 18.69
N LEU A 109 -6.36 -8.93 18.00
CA LEU A 109 -7.71 -8.76 18.56
C LEU A 109 -8.57 -10.02 18.45
N GLY A 110 -8.45 -10.76 17.34
CA GLY A 110 -9.28 -11.93 17.05
C GLY A 110 -8.53 -13.27 17.07
N GLY A 111 -7.23 -13.25 17.38
CA GLY A 111 -6.38 -14.44 17.43
C GLY A 111 -5.82 -14.86 16.06
N PRO A 112 -4.98 -15.93 16.03
CA PRO A 112 -4.25 -16.35 14.83
C PRO A 112 -5.15 -16.71 13.64
N MET A 113 -6.31 -17.30 13.89
CA MET A 113 -7.28 -17.65 12.84
C MET A 113 -7.84 -16.41 12.15
N ALA A 114 -8.25 -15.40 12.93
CA ALA A 114 -8.74 -14.13 12.38
C ALA A 114 -7.66 -13.44 11.55
N GLY A 115 -6.41 -13.43 12.02
CA GLY A 115 -5.26 -12.91 11.28
C GLY A 115 -5.06 -13.64 9.94
N PHE A 116 -5.09 -14.97 9.94
CA PHE A 116 -4.92 -15.77 8.73
C PHE A 116 -6.00 -15.44 7.67
N PHE A 117 -7.28 -15.48 8.05
CA PHE A 117 -8.36 -15.16 7.12
C PHE A 117 -8.31 -13.72 6.63
N THR A 118 -8.02 -12.77 7.50
CA THR A 118 -7.88 -11.36 7.12
C THR A 118 -6.72 -11.16 6.15
N GLY A 119 -5.57 -11.78 6.38
CA GLY A 119 -4.42 -11.72 5.47
C GLY A 119 -4.74 -12.31 4.10
N TRP A 120 -5.41 -13.46 4.07
CA TRP A 120 -5.78 -14.14 2.84
C TRP A 120 -6.81 -13.35 2.03
N LEU A 121 -7.87 -12.86 2.67
CA LEU A 121 -8.89 -12.02 2.02
C LEU A 121 -8.30 -10.69 1.51
N ASN A 122 -7.41 -10.08 2.29
CA ASN A 122 -6.72 -8.86 1.88
C ASN A 122 -5.83 -9.10 0.64
N LEU A 123 -5.10 -10.21 0.60
CA LEU A 123 -4.29 -10.58 -0.57
C LEU A 123 -5.14 -10.74 -1.82
N ILE A 124 -6.23 -11.50 -1.74
CA ILE A 124 -7.17 -11.69 -2.86
C ILE A 124 -7.76 -10.35 -3.29
N GLY A 125 -8.16 -9.51 -2.33
CA GLY A 125 -8.68 -8.17 -2.59
C GLY A 125 -7.69 -7.28 -3.33
N LEU A 126 -6.42 -7.26 -2.91
CA LEU A 126 -5.36 -6.50 -3.55
C LEU A 126 -5.09 -6.97 -4.99
N VAL A 127 -5.04 -8.28 -5.22
CA VAL A 127 -4.89 -8.84 -6.57
C VAL A 127 -6.06 -8.42 -7.46
N ALA A 128 -7.30 -8.52 -6.95
CA ALA A 128 -8.49 -8.12 -7.70
C ALA A 128 -8.50 -6.62 -8.04
N VAL A 129 -8.13 -5.76 -7.08
CA VAL A 129 -8.03 -4.30 -7.31
C VAL A 129 -6.96 -3.97 -8.33
N THR A 130 -5.78 -4.58 -8.24
CA THR A 130 -4.69 -4.36 -9.20
C THR A 130 -5.12 -4.77 -10.61
N ALA A 131 -5.75 -5.93 -10.76
CA ALA A 131 -6.29 -6.38 -12.03
C ALA A 131 -7.37 -5.43 -12.58
N GLY A 132 -8.28 -4.96 -11.71
CA GLY A 132 -9.35 -4.04 -12.08
C GLY A 132 -8.84 -2.68 -12.56
N VAL A 133 -7.87 -2.10 -11.85
CA VAL A 133 -7.23 -0.82 -12.23
C VAL A 133 -6.44 -0.97 -13.52
N GLY A 134 -5.69 -2.07 -13.69
CA GLY A 134 -4.95 -2.36 -14.92
C GLY A 134 -5.87 -2.52 -16.13
N TYR A 135 -6.99 -3.22 -15.96
CA TYR A 135 -8.00 -3.36 -17.01
C TYR A 135 -8.65 -2.02 -17.37
N GLY A 136 -8.96 -1.19 -16.37
CA GLY A 136 -9.45 0.18 -16.58
C GLY A 136 -8.46 1.02 -17.39
N CYS A 137 -7.17 0.97 -17.03
CA CYS A 137 -6.11 1.65 -17.76
C CYS A 137 -6.05 1.20 -19.22
N ALA A 138 -6.10 -0.10 -19.49
CA ALA A 138 -6.10 -0.66 -20.83
C ALA A 138 -7.30 -0.18 -21.66
N THR A 139 -8.48 -0.09 -21.05
CA THR A 139 -9.69 0.42 -21.71
C THR A 139 -9.55 1.90 -22.09
N PHE A 140 -8.98 2.72 -21.21
CA PHE A 140 -8.73 4.13 -21.52
C PHE A 140 -7.70 4.32 -22.63
N ILE A 141 -6.65 3.51 -22.66
CA ILE A 141 -5.65 3.52 -23.74
C ILE A 141 -6.32 3.15 -25.07
N ASP A 142 -7.13 2.09 -25.10
CA ASP A 142 -7.86 1.67 -26.28
C ASP A 142 -8.78 2.77 -26.82
N LEU A 143 -9.57 3.40 -25.94
CA LEU A 143 -10.46 4.50 -26.29
C LEU A 143 -9.69 5.72 -26.80
N THR A 144 -8.55 6.05 -26.19
CA THR A 144 -7.71 7.18 -26.62
C THR A 144 -7.14 6.96 -28.01
N ILE A 145 -6.63 5.78 -28.31
CA ILE A 145 -6.10 5.44 -29.65
C ILE A 145 -7.25 5.45 -30.68
N SER A 146 -8.41 4.95 -30.30
CA SER A 146 -9.61 4.93 -31.16
C SER A 146 -10.10 6.32 -31.55
N THR A 147 -9.84 7.36 -30.75
CA THR A 147 -10.15 8.75 -31.12
C THR A 147 -9.24 9.32 -32.20
N TRP A 148 -8.02 8.79 -32.33
CA TRP A 148 -7.03 9.27 -33.32
C TRP A 148 -7.03 8.48 -34.61
N SER A 149 -7.52 7.23 -34.60
CA SER A 149 -7.54 6.36 -35.76
C SER A 149 -8.90 5.67 -35.91
N THR A 150 -9.64 6.05 -36.97
CA THR A 150 -10.92 5.43 -37.32
C THR A 150 -10.78 3.93 -37.64
N SER A 151 -9.71 3.56 -38.36
CA SER A 151 -9.42 2.16 -38.64
C SER A 151 -9.18 1.33 -37.39
N PHE A 152 -8.62 1.95 -36.34
CA PHE A 152 -8.45 1.31 -35.05
C PHE A 152 -9.77 1.22 -34.30
N ALA A 153 -10.63 2.21 -34.40
CA ALA A 153 -11.95 2.23 -33.76
C ALA A 153 -12.88 1.14 -34.30
N GLU A 154 -12.87 0.89 -35.62
CA GLU A 154 -13.67 -0.15 -36.26
C GLU A 154 -13.28 -1.59 -35.84
N GLY A 155 -12.04 -1.80 -35.39
CA GLY A 155 -11.51 -3.07 -34.95
C GLY A 155 -11.70 -3.36 -33.44
N TYR A 156 -12.67 -2.72 -32.76
CA TYR A 156 -12.85 -2.97 -31.32
C TYR A 156 -13.12 -4.45 -31.02
N SER A 157 -12.33 -5.02 -30.11
CA SER A 157 -12.56 -6.37 -29.57
C SER A 157 -12.07 -6.46 -28.14
N LEU A 158 -12.73 -7.29 -27.33
CA LEU A 158 -12.29 -7.59 -25.96
C LEU A 158 -10.88 -8.17 -25.92
N THR A 159 -10.50 -8.95 -26.94
CA THR A 159 -9.15 -9.51 -27.06
C THR A 159 -8.10 -8.42 -27.19
N ARG A 160 -8.37 -7.34 -27.93
CA ARG A 160 -7.46 -6.22 -28.06
C ARG A 160 -7.25 -5.48 -26.74
N VAL A 161 -8.33 -5.20 -26.00
CA VAL A 161 -8.24 -4.60 -24.66
C VAL A 161 -7.46 -5.50 -23.71
N PHE A 162 -7.69 -6.82 -23.77
CA PHE A 162 -6.94 -7.78 -22.98
C PHE A 162 -5.45 -7.80 -23.32
N LEU A 163 -5.08 -7.71 -24.60
CA LEU A 163 -3.68 -7.62 -25.02
C LEU A 163 -3.02 -6.33 -24.50
N ILE A 164 -3.71 -5.19 -24.59
CA ILE A 164 -3.21 -3.93 -24.03
C ILE A 164 -3.03 -4.07 -22.50
N PHE A 165 -3.98 -4.70 -21.82
CA PHE A 165 -3.87 -4.97 -20.38
C PHE A 165 -2.63 -5.79 -20.04
N VAL A 166 -2.37 -6.86 -20.77
CA VAL A 166 -1.17 -7.70 -20.56
C VAL A 166 0.11 -6.89 -20.81
N VAL A 167 0.15 -6.06 -21.86
CA VAL A 167 1.29 -5.19 -22.14
C VAL A 167 1.50 -4.18 -21.01
N VAL A 168 0.45 -3.54 -20.51
CA VAL A 168 0.52 -2.59 -19.38
C VAL A 168 1.04 -3.28 -18.12
N LEU A 169 0.58 -4.48 -17.81
CA LEU A 169 1.09 -5.26 -16.66
C LEU A 169 2.57 -5.60 -16.83
N VAL A 170 2.96 -6.15 -17.99
CA VAL A 170 4.36 -6.52 -18.25
C VAL A 170 5.27 -5.28 -18.19
N LEU A 171 4.85 -4.15 -18.76
CA LEU A 171 5.62 -2.90 -18.68
C LEU A 171 5.70 -2.39 -17.24
N GLY A 172 4.61 -2.46 -16.47
CA GLY A 172 4.61 -2.11 -15.06
C GLY A 172 5.60 -2.95 -14.25
N GLU A 173 5.56 -4.27 -14.42
CA GLU A 173 6.46 -5.20 -13.74
C GLU A 173 7.93 -5.04 -14.16
N THR A 174 8.21 -4.66 -15.41
CA THR A 174 9.57 -4.50 -15.90
C THR A 174 10.17 -3.12 -15.61
N LEU A 175 9.35 -2.06 -15.64
CA LEU A 175 9.83 -0.69 -15.44
C LEU A 175 9.97 -0.33 -13.95
N LEU A 176 9.05 -0.77 -13.09
CA LEU A 176 9.11 -0.47 -11.67
C LEU A 176 10.39 -1.00 -10.99
N PRO A 177 10.82 -2.25 -11.19
CA PRO A 177 12.06 -2.75 -10.61
C PRO A 177 13.32 -2.05 -11.13
N THR A 178 13.35 -1.64 -12.41
CA THR A 178 14.53 -0.97 -12.98
C THR A 178 14.74 0.44 -12.42
N VAL A 179 13.67 1.10 -12.00
CA VAL A 179 13.75 2.45 -11.38
C VAL A 179 14.23 2.36 -9.93
N ASP A 180 13.98 1.26 -9.23
CA ASP A 180 14.18 1.17 -7.78
C ASP A 180 15.26 0.15 -7.35
N MET A 181 15.92 -0.55 -8.29
CA MET A 181 16.95 -1.56 -7.97
C MET A 181 18.11 -0.99 -7.14
N SER A 182 18.53 0.24 -7.38
CA SER A 182 19.60 0.88 -6.60
C SER A 182 19.19 1.19 -5.15
N ARG A 183 17.91 1.50 -4.93
CA ARG A 183 17.35 1.70 -3.58
C ARG A 183 17.06 0.38 -2.88
N ALA A 184 16.57 -0.62 -3.59
CA ALA A 184 16.35 -1.95 -3.04
C ALA A 184 17.68 -2.60 -2.62
N GLU A 185 18.74 -2.44 -3.40
CA GLU A 185 20.08 -2.95 -3.08
C GLU A 185 20.63 -2.27 -1.82
N SER A 186 20.49 -0.95 -1.68
CA SER A 186 20.88 -0.24 -0.45
C SER A 186 20.04 -0.66 0.76
N GLY A 187 18.75 -0.90 0.58
CA GLY A 187 17.85 -1.40 1.61
C GLY A 187 18.23 -2.81 2.10
N ILE A 188 18.52 -3.72 1.17
CA ILE A 188 18.99 -5.08 1.50
C ILE A 188 20.34 -5.05 2.22
N GLN A 189 21.28 -4.20 1.81
CA GLN A 189 22.56 -4.03 2.46
C GLN A 189 22.40 -3.53 3.90
N THR A 190 21.52 -2.56 4.11
CA THR A 190 21.19 -2.03 5.43
C THR A 190 20.55 -3.10 6.33
N TRP A 191 19.60 -3.86 5.79
CA TRP A 191 18.95 -4.96 6.50
C TRP A 191 19.91 -6.09 6.87
N LEU A 192 20.82 -6.47 5.96
CA LEU A 192 21.86 -7.45 6.25
C LEU A 192 22.86 -6.95 7.29
N ALA A 193 23.20 -5.66 7.28
CA ALA A 193 24.04 -5.05 8.29
C ALA A 193 23.37 -5.09 9.67
N ASP A 194 22.05 -4.83 9.73
CA ASP A 194 21.26 -4.88 10.96
C ASP A 194 21.17 -6.31 11.54
N ILE A 195 20.88 -7.32 10.70
CA ILE A 195 20.90 -8.73 11.13
C ILE A 195 22.27 -9.12 11.68
N ARG A 196 23.36 -8.71 11.02
CA ARG A 196 24.72 -8.98 11.49
C ARG A 196 25.00 -8.30 12.82
N SER A 197 24.50 -7.10 13.05
CA SER A 197 24.64 -6.38 14.31
C SER A 197 23.85 -7.08 15.42
N LYS A 198 22.59 -7.43 15.22
CA LYS A 198 21.74 -8.16 16.17
C LYS A 198 22.33 -9.52 16.54
N ALA A 199 22.86 -10.28 15.57
CA ALA A 199 23.55 -11.54 15.82
C ALA A 199 24.85 -11.36 16.64
N ARG A 200 25.51 -10.21 16.54
CA ARG A 200 26.68 -9.85 17.34
C ARG A 200 26.28 -9.53 18.78
N TYR A 201 25.20 -8.78 19.00
CA TYR A 201 24.66 -8.47 20.33
C TYR A 201 24.20 -9.72 21.07
N GLN A 202 23.53 -10.65 20.38
CA GLN A 202 23.14 -11.95 20.98
C GLN A 202 24.34 -12.79 21.43
N ARG A 203 25.45 -12.76 20.68
CA ARG A 203 26.70 -13.46 21.11
C ARG A 203 27.36 -12.81 22.32
N LEU A 204 27.10 -11.52 22.54
CA LEU A 204 27.64 -10.79 23.70
C LEU A 204 26.71 -10.86 24.93
N GLY A 205 25.61 -11.64 24.87
CA GLY A 205 24.69 -11.83 26.00
C GLY A 205 23.82 -10.57 26.30
N VAL A 206 23.85 -9.57 25.44
CA VAL A 206 23.00 -8.39 25.57
C VAL A 206 21.64 -8.71 24.95
N ARG A 207 20.60 -8.80 25.77
CA ARG A 207 19.21 -8.91 25.26
C ARG A 207 18.88 -7.60 24.54
N ALA A 208 18.62 -7.70 23.23
CA ALA A 208 18.05 -6.61 22.43
C ALA A 208 16.58 -6.47 22.74
#